data_4ea7601ceefc0e2fe12d5ff75ad031b4
#
_entry.id   4ea7601ceefc0e2fe12d5ff75ad031b4
#
_cell.length_a   1.000
_cell.length_b   1.000
_cell.length_c   1.000
_cell.angle_alpha   90.00
_cell.angle_beta   90.00
_cell.angle_gamma   90.00
#
_symmetry.space_group_name_H-M   'P 1'
#
loop_
_entity.id
_entity.type
_entity.pdbx_description
1 polymer ?
#
loop_
_entity_poly.entity_id
_entity_poly.type
_entity_poly.pdbx_seq_one_letter_code
_entity_poly.pdbx_strand_id
1 'polypeptide(L)'
;MKRILIAAVFICALIGTGCGSAAPDDSQVGRAFKDKTSNIQVEGEGVVTRLLADDLDGSRHQRFIVSLASGQTVLIAHNIDIAPRVPWIQTGDNVSFYGEYVWNEEGGKVHWTHHDPKGRHVAGWLKHNGQTYQ
;
A
#
# COMPACT_ATOMS: atom_id res chain seq x y z
N MET A 1 -25.32 67.63 20.01
CA MET A 1 -24.82 66.36 20.53
C MET A 1 -24.95 65.32 19.45
N LYS A 2 -23.86 64.96 18.78
CA LYS A 2 -23.85 63.93 17.71
C LYS A 2 -23.49 62.60 18.33
N ARG A 3 -24.39 61.61 18.28
CA ARG A 3 -24.14 60.23 18.71
C ARG A 3 -23.48 59.49 17.55
N ILE A 4 -22.24 59.06 17.78
CA ILE A 4 -21.50 58.21 16.85
C ILE A 4 -21.89 56.79 17.13
N LEU A 5 -22.51 56.07 16.16
CA LEU A 5 -22.75 54.66 16.18
C LEU A 5 -21.48 53.96 15.66
N ILE A 6 -20.85 53.18 16.52
CA ILE A 6 -19.75 52.30 16.12
C ILE A 6 -20.39 50.95 15.73
N ALA A 7 -20.34 50.65 14.44
CA ALA A 7 -20.74 49.35 13.92
C ALA A 7 -19.58 48.35 14.16
N ALA A 8 -19.80 47.39 15.02
CA ALA A 8 -18.88 46.27 15.19
C ALA A 8 -19.05 45.28 14.06
N VAL A 9 -18.00 45.18 13.21
CA VAL A 9 -17.95 44.15 12.19
C VAL A 9 -17.47 42.88 12.83
N PHE A 10 -18.35 41.89 12.94
CA PHE A 10 -17.98 40.51 13.30
C PHE A 10 -17.40 39.79 12.10
N ILE A 11 -16.09 39.63 12.09
CA ILE A 11 -15.43 38.78 11.11
C ILE A 11 -15.58 37.33 11.61
N CYS A 12 -16.48 36.57 10.97
CA CYS A 12 -16.64 35.15 11.18
C CYS A 12 -15.48 34.42 10.48
N ALA A 13 -14.45 34.05 11.22
CA ALA A 13 -13.38 33.19 10.72
C ALA A 13 -13.93 31.79 10.53
N LEU A 14 -14.18 31.39 9.27
CA LEU A 14 -14.46 30.00 8.90
C LEU A 14 -13.18 29.19 9.07
N ILE A 15 -13.08 28.48 10.20
CA ILE A 15 -12.06 27.46 10.38
C ILE A 15 -12.50 26.24 9.56
N GLY A 16 -11.99 26.16 8.34
CA GLY A 16 -12.13 24.96 7.53
C GLY A 16 -11.34 23.82 8.17
N THR A 17 -12.03 22.89 8.84
CA THR A 17 -11.44 21.63 9.23
C THR A 17 -11.26 20.80 7.98
N GLY A 18 -10.09 20.91 7.35
CA GLY A 18 -9.66 19.99 6.31
C GLY A 18 -9.50 18.61 6.93
N CYS A 19 -10.41 17.66 6.60
CA CYS A 19 -10.14 16.24 6.80
C CYS A 19 -9.00 15.85 5.87
N GLY A 20 -7.75 16.00 6.35
CA GLY A 20 -6.59 15.37 5.72
C GLY A 20 -6.70 13.87 5.95
N SER A 21 -6.99 13.09 4.91
CA SER A 21 -6.75 11.65 4.97
C SER A 21 -5.26 11.47 5.23
N ALA A 22 -4.92 10.76 6.31
CA ALA A 22 -3.53 10.42 6.59
C ALA A 22 -2.96 9.65 5.38
N ALA A 23 -1.78 10.06 4.89
CA ALA A 23 -1.08 9.30 3.87
C ALA A 23 -0.78 7.89 4.40
N PRO A 24 -0.79 6.85 3.55
CA PRO A 24 -0.42 5.50 3.97
C PRO A 24 0.94 5.50 4.67
N ASP A 25 1.03 4.79 5.79
CA ASP A 25 2.29 4.68 6.53
C ASP A 25 3.17 3.59 5.93
N ASP A 26 3.96 3.95 4.94
CA ASP A 26 4.97 3.06 4.32
C ASP A 26 6.28 3.02 5.12
N SER A 27 6.32 3.61 6.30
CA SER A 27 7.54 3.75 7.11
C SER A 27 8.15 2.40 7.47
N GLN A 28 7.32 1.36 7.67
CA GLN A 28 7.78 0.02 7.98
C GLN A 28 8.54 -0.60 6.80
N VAL A 29 8.01 -0.47 5.58
CA VAL A 29 8.68 -0.95 4.35
C VAL A 29 9.97 -0.19 4.11
N GLY A 30 9.96 1.14 4.30
CA GLY A 30 11.14 1.98 4.15
C GLY A 30 12.23 1.66 5.17
N ARG A 31 11.88 1.41 6.44
CA ARG A 31 12.82 0.96 7.46
C ARG A 31 13.41 -0.40 7.13
N ALA A 32 12.57 -1.37 6.74
CA ALA A 32 13.01 -2.70 6.34
C ALA A 32 14.03 -2.66 5.19
N PHE A 33 13.80 -1.80 4.20
CA PHE A 33 14.72 -1.60 3.09
C PHE A 33 16.05 -0.98 3.56
N LYS A 34 15.99 0.10 4.30
CA LYS A 34 17.18 0.78 4.83
C LYS A 34 18.04 -0.13 5.71
N ASP A 35 17.40 -0.91 6.57
CA ASP A 35 18.06 -1.79 7.54
C ASP A 35 18.40 -3.17 6.95
N LYS A 36 18.09 -3.41 5.66
CA LYS A 36 18.27 -4.69 4.97
C LYS A 36 17.64 -5.88 5.72
N THR A 37 16.49 -5.63 6.33
CA THR A 37 15.76 -6.63 7.12
C THR A 37 14.83 -7.43 6.21
N SER A 38 14.79 -8.75 6.41
CA SER A 38 13.90 -9.68 5.72
C SER A 38 13.03 -10.45 6.71
N ASN A 39 12.01 -11.14 6.19
CA ASN A 39 11.11 -12.03 6.93
C ASN A 39 10.33 -11.29 8.01
N ILE A 40 9.86 -10.10 7.70
CA ILE A 40 8.97 -9.31 8.56
C ILE A 40 7.67 -8.99 7.84
N GLN A 41 6.57 -8.92 8.59
CA GLN A 41 5.29 -8.49 8.05
C GLN A 41 5.29 -7.00 7.85
N VAL A 42 4.83 -6.58 6.67
CA VAL A 42 4.72 -5.18 6.30
C VAL A 42 3.34 -4.90 5.68
N GLU A 43 2.85 -3.72 5.91
CA GLU A 43 1.69 -3.16 5.24
C GLU A 43 2.12 -1.94 4.43
N GLY A 44 1.54 -1.78 3.26
CA GLY A 44 1.83 -0.63 2.42
C GLY A 44 0.78 -0.44 1.34
N GLU A 45 0.91 0.68 0.64
CA GLU A 45 0.06 1.05 -0.49
C GLU A 45 0.91 1.79 -1.52
N GLY A 46 0.58 1.59 -2.78
CA GLY A 46 1.26 2.31 -3.85
C GLY A 46 0.59 2.14 -5.20
N VAL A 47 1.23 2.69 -6.20
CA VAL A 47 0.77 2.68 -7.59
C VAL A 47 1.50 1.60 -8.38
N VAL A 48 0.75 0.78 -9.11
CA VAL A 48 1.34 -0.20 -10.03
C VAL A 48 2.08 0.53 -11.14
N THR A 49 3.38 0.27 -11.28
CA THR A 49 4.23 0.90 -12.29
C THR A 49 4.62 -0.07 -13.39
N ARG A 50 4.57 -1.38 -13.13
CA ARG A 50 4.94 -2.39 -14.12
C ARG A 50 4.25 -3.72 -13.82
N LEU A 51 3.67 -4.32 -14.85
CA LEU A 51 3.19 -5.71 -14.81
C LEU A 51 4.31 -6.62 -15.32
N LEU A 52 4.52 -7.74 -14.65
CA LEU A 52 5.48 -8.76 -15.02
C LEU A 52 4.78 -10.06 -15.43
N ALA A 53 5.45 -10.90 -16.19
CA ALA A 53 4.95 -12.25 -16.44
C ALA A 53 4.83 -13.03 -15.13
N ASP A 54 3.88 -13.95 -15.06
CA ASP A 54 3.77 -14.85 -13.93
C ASP A 54 5.07 -15.62 -13.73
N ASP A 55 5.46 -15.81 -12.49
CA ASP A 55 6.52 -16.76 -12.14
C ASP A 55 5.92 -18.16 -12.13
N LEU A 56 6.44 -19.03 -12.95
CA LEU A 56 5.97 -20.43 -13.08
C LEU A 56 6.94 -21.44 -12.47
N ASP A 57 8.00 -20.96 -11.82
CA ASP A 57 8.97 -21.80 -11.13
C ASP A 57 8.43 -22.15 -9.73
N GLY A 58 8.11 -23.42 -9.53
CA GLY A 58 7.41 -23.88 -8.34
C GLY A 58 5.93 -23.44 -8.33
N SER A 59 5.45 -22.87 -7.23
CA SER A 59 4.11 -22.28 -7.15
C SER A 59 4.00 -21.07 -8.07
N ARG A 60 2.87 -20.94 -8.75
CA ARG A 60 2.65 -19.82 -9.66
C ARG A 60 2.39 -18.54 -8.88
N HIS A 61 3.07 -17.47 -9.27
CA HIS A 61 2.90 -16.15 -8.68
C HIS A 61 2.56 -15.11 -9.74
N GLN A 62 1.47 -14.38 -9.52
CA GLN A 62 1.21 -13.12 -10.21
C GLN A 62 2.18 -12.07 -9.69
N ARG A 63 2.83 -11.31 -10.60
CA ARG A 63 3.87 -10.36 -10.22
C ARG A 63 3.64 -8.99 -10.83
N PHE A 64 3.85 -7.98 -10.02
CA PHE A 64 3.85 -6.58 -10.46
C PHE A 64 4.68 -5.71 -9.52
N ILE A 65 5.12 -4.57 -10.01
CA ILE A 65 5.89 -3.59 -9.24
C ILE A 65 4.99 -2.45 -8.82
N VAL A 66 5.09 -2.10 -7.55
CA VAL A 66 4.36 -0.99 -6.91
C VAL A 66 5.36 0.07 -6.50
N SER A 67 5.07 1.34 -6.82
CA SER A 67 5.81 2.51 -6.32
C SER A 67 5.10 3.08 -5.11
N LEU A 68 5.80 3.12 -3.98
CA LEU A 68 5.32 3.72 -2.74
C LEU A 68 5.39 5.26 -2.81
N ALA A 69 4.72 5.95 -1.89
CA ALA A 69 4.75 7.41 -1.82
C ALA A 69 6.17 7.98 -1.66
N SER A 70 7.09 7.23 -1.04
CA SER A 70 8.51 7.58 -0.91
C SER A 70 9.30 7.51 -2.22
N GLY A 71 8.74 6.89 -3.26
CA GLY A 71 9.45 6.55 -4.50
C GLY A 71 10.16 5.20 -4.46
N GLN A 72 10.23 4.52 -3.30
CA GLN A 72 10.70 3.15 -3.24
C GLN A 72 9.78 2.25 -4.04
N THR A 73 10.35 1.33 -4.81
CA THR A 73 9.59 0.30 -5.53
C THR A 73 9.66 -1.03 -4.79
N VAL A 74 8.57 -1.78 -4.85
CA VAL A 74 8.45 -3.10 -4.22
C VAL A 74 7.86 -4.07 -5.24
N LEU A 75 8.46 -5.26 -5.35
CA LEU A 75 7.88 -6.35 -6.12
C LEU A 75 6.80 -7.05 -5.30
N ILE A 76 5.59 -7.14 -5.81
CA ILE A 76 4.54 -7.99 -5.27
C ILE A 76 4.58 -9.34 -5.97
N ALA A 77 4.63 -10.42 -5.20
CA ALA A 77 4.59 -11.79 -5.69
C ALA A 77 3.43 -12.55 -4.99
N HIS A 78 2.29 -12.58 -5.65
CA HIS A 78 1.04 -13.14 -5.12
C HIS A 78 0.84 -14.56 -5.59
N ASN A 79 0.79 -15.52 -4.67
CA ASN A 79 0.65 -16.94 -4.99
C ASN A 79 -0.77 -17.26 -5.48
N ILE A 80 -0.92 -17.48 -6.78
CA ILE A 80 -2.20 -17.76 -7.42
C ILE A 80 -2.55 -19.26 -7.48
N ASP A 81 -1.74 -20.13 -6.90
CA ASP A 81 -2.11 -21.52 -6.63
C ASP A 81 -2.91 -21.66 -5.34
N ILE A 82 -2.82 -20.66 -4.44
CA ILE A 82 -3.47 -20.66 -3.13
C ILE A 82 -4.60 -19.62 -3.07
N ALA A 83 -4.40 -18.45 -3.66
CA ALA A 83 -5.32 -17.32 -3.61
C ALA A 83 -5.81 -16.90 -5.00
N PRO A 84 -6.97 -16.24 -5.09
CA PRO A 84 -7.45 -15.69 -6.36
C PRO A 84 -6.46 -14.69 -6.95
N ARG A 85 -6.23 -14.77 -8.27
CA ARG A 85 -5.54 -13.73 -9.03
C ARG A 85 -6.26 -12.39 -8.85
N VAL A 86 -5.51 -11.31 -8.76
CA VAL A 86 -6.07 -9.95 -8.88
C VAL A 86 -6.39 -9.70 -10.36
N PRO A 87 -7.68 -9.69 -10.76
CA PRO A 87 -8.04 -9.52 -12.16
C PRO A 87 -7.92 -8.05 -12.58
N TRP A 88 -7.70 -7.82 -13.87
CA TRP A 88 -7.77 -6.49 -14.49
C TRP A 88 -6.82 -5.44 -13.90
N ILE A 89 -5.79 -5.87 -13.17
CA ILE A 89 -4.78 -4.96 -12.65
C ILE A 89 -4.00 -4.32 -13.79
N GLN A 90 -3.81 -3.01 -13.72
CA GLN A 90 -3.15 -2.21 -14.76
C GLN A 90 -2.13 -1.26 -14.15
N THR A 91 -1.17 -0.85 -14.94
CA THR A 91 -0.26 0.26 -14.60
C THR A 91 -1.08 1.52 -14.31
N GLY A 92 -0.77 2.19 -13.20
CA GLY A 92 -1.52 3.35 -12.70
C GLY A 92 -2.55 3.03 -11.62
N ASP A 93 -2.89 1.76 -11.41
CA ASP A 93 -3.81 1.35 -10.36
C ASP A 93 -3.19 1.47 -8.97
N ASN A 94 -4.02 1.81 -7.98
CA ASN A 94 -3.64 1.74 -6.57
C ASN A 94 -3.83 0.33 -6.04
N VAL A 95 -2.85 -0.16 -5.31
CA VAL A 95 -2.90 -1.46 -4.62
C VAL A 95 -2.39 -1.30 -3.20
N SER A 96 -3.18 -1.77 -2.23
CA SER A 96 -2.71 -1.95 -0.85
C SER A 96 -2.33 -3.40 -0.64
N PHE A 97 -1.36 -3.64 0.23
CA PHE A 97 -0.85 -4.99 0.49
C PHE A 97 -0.50 -5.18 1.96
N TYR A 98 -0.58 -6.41 2.40
CA TYR A 98 -0.04 -6.91 3.66
C TYR A 98 0.59 -8.27 3.41
N GLY A 99 1.84 -8.43 3.77
CA GLY A 99 2.57 -9.68 3.54
C GLY A 99 3.97 -9.65 4.11
N GLU A 100 4.72 -10.71 3.84
CA GLU A 100 6.09 -10.85 4.29
C GLU A 100 7.06 -10.15 3.33
N TYR A 101 7.88 -9.27 3.88
CA TYR A 101 8.91 -8.55 3.14
C TYR A 101 10.23 -9.33 3.12
N VAL A 102 10.83 -9.38 1.94
CA VAL A 102 12.19 -9.91 1.71
C VAL A 102 13.01 -8.83 1.02
N TRP A 103 14.13 -8.48 1.62
CA TRP A 103 15.02 -7.46 1.10
C TRP A 103 15.70 -7.91 -0.21
N ASN A 104 15.86 -6.97 -1.13
CA ASN A 104 16.78 -7.03 -2.25
C ASN A 104 17.23 -5.61 -2.61
N GLU A 105 18.24 -5.47 -3.45
CA GLU A 105 18.81 -4.17 -3.84
C GLU A 105 17.85 -3.27 -4.61
N GLU A 106 16.79 -3.82 -5.19
CA GLU A 106 15.82 -3.11 -6.04
C GLU A 106 14.63 -2.51 -5.26
N GLY A 107 14.60 -2.67 -3.94
CA GLY A 107 13.53 -2.14 -3.09
C GLY A 107 12.81 -3.20 -2.25
N GLY A 108 13.05 -4.47 -2.53
CA GLY A 108 12.46 -5.60 -1.83
C GLY A 108 11.28 -6.25 -2.56
N LYS A 109 10.86 -7.36 -1.99
CA LYS A 109 9.73 -8.16 -2.46
C LYS A 109 8.76 -8.38 -1.29
N VAL A 110 7.46 -8.31 -1.57
CA VAL A 110 6.41 -8.73 -0.63
C VAL A 110 5.71 -9.95 -1.21
N HIS A 111 5.66 -11.01 -0.44
CA HIS A 111 4.95 -12.25 -0.72
C HIS A 111 4.08 -12.66 0.49
N TRP A 112 3.52 -13.87 0.52
CA TRP A 112 2.57 -14.25 1.56
C TRP A 112 1.40 -13.27 1.70
N THR A 113 0.91 -12.79 0.56
CA THR A 113 -0.20 -11.85 0.44
C THR A 113 -1.56 -12.59 0.37
N HIS A 114 -1.71 -13.66 1.12
CA HIS A 114 -2.87 -14.55 1.15
C HIS A 114 -2.92 -15.33 2.48
N HIS A 115 -4.01 -16.07 2.72
CA HIS A 115 -4.07 -17.02 3.82
C HIS A 115 -3.08 -18.17 3.62
N ASP A 116 -2.51 -18.68 4.71
CA ASP A 116 -1.80 -19.94 4.68
C ASP A 116 -2.80 -21.09 4.91
N PRO A 117 -3.02 -21.99 3.93
CA PRO A 117 -3.92 -23.12 4.10
C PRO A 117 -3.53 -24.05 5.25
N LYS A 118 -2.26 -24.04 5.65
CA LYS A 118 -1.74 -24.83 6.75
C LYS A 118 -1.78 -24.10 8.10
N GLY A 119 -2.17 -22.82 8.10
CA GLY A 119 -2.30 -22.00 9.31
C GLY A 119 -1.00 -21.78 10.09
N ARG A 120 0.16 -21.89 9.44
CA ARG A 120 1.49 -21.75 10.08
C ARG A 120 2.14 -20.40 9.84
N HIS A 121 1.69 -19.69 8.83
CA HIS A 121 2.19 -18.35 8.48
C HIS A 121 1.12 -17.29 8.72
N VAL A 122 1.54 -16.07 9.04
CA VAL A 122 0.64 -14.92 9.18
C VAL A 122 -0.10 -14.69 7.86
N ALA A 123 -1.43 -14.57 7.92
CA ALA A 123 -2.25 -14.31 6.74
C ALA A 123 -2.00 -12.90 6.21
N GLY A 124 -1.77 -12.81 4.91
CA GLY A 124 -1.64 -11.55 4.19
C GLY A 124 -2.83 -11.29 3.28
N TRP A 125 -2.77 -10.20 2.52
CA TRP A 125 -3.81 -9.84 1.56
C TRP A 125 -3.30 -8.80 0.55
N LEU A 126 -4.01 -8.74 -0.58
CA LEU A 126 -3.96 -7.62 -1.53
C LEU A 126 -5.35 -6.97 -1.61
N LYS A 127 -5.38 -5.66 -1.77
CA LYS A 127 -6.62 -4.91 -2.03
C LYS A 127 -6.49 -4.11 -3.31
N HIS A 128 -7.46 -4.25 -4.17
CA HIS A 128 -7.55 -3.58 -5.46
C HIS A 128 -9.02 -3.29 -5.79
N ASN A 129 -9.34 -2.06 -6.18
CA ASN A 129 -10.70 -1.63 -6.50
C ASN A 129 -11.76 -2.00 -5.44
N GLY A 130 -11.42 -1.85 -4.15
CA GLY A 130 -12.32 -2.13 -3.04
C GLY A 130 -12.51 -3.61 -2.71
N GLN A 131 -11.82 -4.52 -3.41
CA GLN A 131 -11.86 -5.96 -3.17
C GLN A 131 -10.57 -6.46 -2.52
N THR A 132 -10.71 -7.45 -1.66
CA THR A 132 -9.59 -8.13 -1.00
C THR A 132 -9.36 -9.49 -1.62
N TYR A 133 -8.10 -9.78 -1.92
CA TYR A 133 -7.62 -11.04 -2.47
C TYR A 133 -6.67 -11.67 -1.44
N GLN A 134 -7.02 -12.89 -0.96
CA GLN A 134 -6.29 -13.56 0.12
C GLN A 134 -6.49 -15.07 0.17
#